data_b129417122f758fa649f6a0aeff35e6c
#
_entry.id   b129417122f758fa649f6a0aeff35e6c
#
_cell.length_a   1.000
_cell.length_b   1.000
_cell.length_c   1.000
_cell.angle_alpha   90.00
_cell.angle_beta   90.00
_cell.angle_gamma   90.00
#
_symmetry.space_group_name_H-M   'P 1'
#
loop_
_entity.id
_entity.type
_entity.pdbx_description
1 polymer ?
#
loop_
_entity_poly.entity_id
_entity_poly.type
_entity_poly.pdbx_seq_one_letter_code
_entity_poly.pdbx_strand_id
1 'polypeptide(L)'
;MTQTTHSVLLTAIRRRLDQAEVAEFAAALGLDITPLVPAGHDEPTIADVLKHAPAGPVLYTGTGNLNFDARAAAALGVPLVLQTPSESLSTALARVEARDLGASIAAIIMGDQPLTAAVTASQETPAEVVMTADVFENWLLGMAKKHRAHIVLPEGDDDRILTAAGILLAEDACAEANEDAAPAAAINASAAIKAPLPG
;
A
#
# COMPACT_ATOMS: atom_id res chain seq x y z
N MET A 1 12.88 18.89 -17.81
CA MET A 1 12.79 18.36 -16.43
C MET A 1 11.76 17.25 -16.48
N THR A 2 12.19 16.01 -16.38
CA THR A 2 11.27 14.85 -16.32
C THR A 2 10.65 14.85 -14.92
N GLN A 3 9.37 15.25 -14.82
CA GLN A 3 8.63 15.09 -13.56
C GLN A 3 8.52 13.60 -13.28
N THR A 4 9.06 13.18 -12.16
CA THR A 4 8.89 11.80 -11.68
C THR A 4 7.46 11.69 -11.21
N THR A 5 6.60 11.08 -12.04
CA THR A 5 5.21 10.84 -11.66
C THR A 5 5.18 9.73 -10.62
N HIS A 6 4.67 10.01 -9.44
CA HIS A 6 4.45 9.02 -8.37
C HIS A 6 2.96 8.92 -8.05
N SER A 7 2.57 7.84 -7.37
CA SER A 7 1.18 7.66 -6.94
C SER A 7 0.77 8.70 -5.92
N VAL A 8 -0.53 9.03 -5.88
CA VAL A 8 -1.14 9.97 -4.93
C VAL A 8 -2.37 9.31 -4.32
N LEU A 9 -2.65 9.53 -3.05
CA LEU A 9 -3.88 9.10 -2.41
C LEU A 9 -4.79 10.31 -2.16
N LEU A 10 -6.01 10.27 -2.67
CA LEU A 10 -7.04 11.25 -2.46
C LEU A 10 -8.13 10.68 -1.56
N THR A 11 -8.44 11.35 -0.45
CA THR A 11 -9.58 10.98 0.39
C THR A 11 -10.43 12.20 0.74
N ALA A 12 -11.73 11.98 0.99
CA ALA A 12 -12.66 13.02 1.41
C ALA A 12 -13.17 12.75 2.82
N ILE A 13 -13.13 13.78 3.67
CA ILE A 13 -13.64 13.71 5.03
C ILE A 13 -14.99 14.44 5.09
N ARG A 14 -16.03 13.72 5.57
CA ARG A 14 -17.40 14.26 5.70
C ARG A 14 -18.02 14.77 4.40
N ARG A 15 -17.49 14.35 3.27
CA ARG A 15 -18.12 14.53 1.94
C ARG A 15 -17.79 13.31 1.10
N ARG A 16 -18.51 13.16 -0.01
CA ARG A 16 -18.18 12.16 -1.03
C ARG A 16 -17.27 12.79 -2.06
N LEU A 17 -16.34 12.01 -2.60
CA LEU A 17 -15.57 12.41 -3.77
C LEU A 17 -16.51 12.54 -4.96
N ASP A 18 -16.43 13.65 -5.67
CA ASP A 18 -17.10 13.83 -6.96
C ASP A 18 -16.28 13.13 -8.05
N GLN A 19 -16.91 12.25 -8.81
CA GLN A 19 -16.21 11.45 -9.82
C GLN A 19 -15.66 12.29 -10.98
N ALA A 20 -16.33 13.38 -11.34
CA ALA A 20 -15.85 14.27 -12.41
C ALA A 20 -14.61 15.05 -11.94
N GLU A 21 -14.62 15.59 -10.71
CA GLU A 21 -13.45 16.24 -10.10
C GLU A 21 -12.27 15.29 -9.95
N VAL A 22 -12.51 14.03 -9.54
CA VAL A 22 -11.48 12.99 -9.44
C VAL A 22 -10.88 12.68 -10.80
N ALA A 23 -11.71 12.56 -11.86
CA ALA A 23 -11.23 12.30 -13.21
C ALA A 23 -10.41 13.46 -13.76
N GLU A 24 -10.81 14.71 -13.50
CA GLU A 24 -10.05 15.90 -13.88
C GLU A 24 -8.70 15.96 -13.16
N PHE A 25 -8.68 15.68 -11.86
CA PHE A 25 -7.45 15.63 -11.06
C PHE A 25 -6.50 14.53 -11.54
N ALA A 26 -7.02 13.32 -11.81
CA ALA A 26 -6.25 12.20 -12.34
C ALA A 26 -5.63 12.56 -13.70
N ALA A 27 -6.43 13.16 -14.60
CA ALA A 27 -5.95 13.61 -15.90
C ALA A 27 -4.85 14.68 -15.78
N ALA A 28 -4.99 15.62 -14.84
CA ALA A 28 -3.98 16.66 -14.58
C ALA A 28 -2.67 16.10 -14.01
N LEU A 29 -2.74 14.99 -13.27
CA LEU A 29 -1.57 14.25 -12.77
C LEU A 29 -1.00 13.26 -13.82
N GLY A 30 -1.76 12.91 -14.86
CA GLY A 30 -1.42 11.86 -15.81
C GLY A 30 -1.46 10.46 -15.19
N LEU A 31 -2.37 10.22 -14.25
CA LEU A 31 -2.50 8.98 -13.48
C LEU A 31 -3.82 8.26 -13.78
N ASP A 32 -3.79 6.93 -13.75
CA ASP A 32 -5.00 6.11 -13.75
C ASP A 32 -5.63 6.09 -12.36
N ILE A 33 -6.97 6.05 -12.31
CA ILE A 33 -7.72 6.01 -11.05
C ILE A 33 -7.84 4.56 -10.58
N THR A 34 -7.46 4.32 -9.33
CA THR A 34 -7.55 3.01 -8.69
C THR A 34 -8.21 3.16 -7.31
N PRO A 35 -9.26 2.38 -6.98
CA PRO A 35 -9.79 2.38 -5.62
C PRO A 35 -8.73 1.84 -4.65
N LEU A 36 -8.60 2.47 -3.46
CA LEU A 36 -7.65 2.04 -2.44
C LEU A 36 -7.94 0.61 -1.95
N VAL A 37 -9.23 0.27 -1.90
CA VAL A 37 -9.71 -1.05 -1.49
C VAL A 37 -10.30 -1.76 -2.70
N PRO A 38 -9.83 -2.96 -3.05
CA PRO A 38 -10.42 -3.76 -4.10
C PRO A 38 -11.88 -4.10 -3.81
N ALA A 39 -12.68 -4.27 -4.86
CA ALA A 39 -14.08 -4.66 -4.73
C ALA A 39 -14.21 -6.03 -4.05
N GLY A 40 -15.20 -6.17 -3.16
CA GLY A 40 -15.48 -7.43 -2.46
C GLY A 40 -14.77 -7.63 -1.11
N HIS A 41 -14.05 -6.62 -0.62
CA HIS A 41 -13.45 -6.64 0.73
C HIS A 41 -14.33 -5.85 1.70
N ASP A 42 -15.07 -6.55 2.55
CA ASP A 42 -15.97 -5.91 3.54
C ASP A 42 -15.19 -5.29 4.70
N GLU A 43 -14.08 -5.91 5.10
CA GLU A 43 -13.17 -5.43 6.15
C GLU A 43 -11.73 -5.36 5.61
N PRO A 44 -11.36 -4.31 4.83
CA PRO A 44 -10.04 -4.21 4.23
C PRO A 44 -8.95 -3.97 5.28
N THR A 45 -7.80 -4.61 5.08
CA THR A 45 -6.59 -4.41 5.89
C THR A 45 -5.52 -3.66 5.10
N ILE A 46 -4.50 -3.12 5.80
CA ILE A 46 -3.33 -2.52 5.12
C ILE A 46 -2.58 -3.57 4.29
N ALA A 47 -2.52 -4.81 4.76
CA ALA A 47 -1.93 -5.91 4.01
C ALA A 47 -2.65 -6.15 2.67
N ASP A 48 -3.99 -6.07 2.64
CA ASP A 48 -4.76 -6.19 1.38
C ASP A 48 -4.44 -5.06 0.40
N VAL A 49 -4.31 -3.83 0.91
CA VAL A 49 -3.92 -2.68 0.09
C VAL A 49 -2.54 -2.90 -0.54
N LEU A 50 -1.55 -3.32 0.26
CA LEU A 50 -0.18 -3.57 -0.20
C LEU A 50 -0.12 -4.72 -1.21
N LYS A 51 -0.86 -5.80 -0.98
CA LYS A 51 -0.92 -6.98 -1.85
C LYS A 51 -1.49 -6.66 -3.24
N HIS A 52 -2.44 -5.71 -3.31
CA HIS A 52 -3.12 -5.33 -4.55
C HIS A 52 -2.61 -4.02 -5.16
N ALA A 53 -1.51 -3.46 -4.62
CA ALA A 53 -0.93 -2.23 -5.12
C ALA A 53 -0.43 -2.42 -6.57
N PRO A 54 -0.84 -1.55 -7.52
CA PRO A 54 -0.36 -1.61 -8.90
C PRO A 54 1.16 -1.39 -9.00
N ALA A 55 1.77 -1.98 -10.02
CA ALA A 55 3.21 -1.82 -10.26
C ALA A 55 3.60 -0.42 -10.75
N GLY A 56 2.65 0.38 -11.25
CA GLY A 56 2.87 1.73 -11.77
C GLY A 56 2.23 2.81 -10.91
N PRO A 57 2.54 4.09 -11.19
CA PRO A 57 1.94 5.21 -10.48
C PRO A 57 0.44 5.34 -10.80
N VAL A 58 -0.37 5.55 -9.76
CA VAL A 58 -1.83 5.68 -9.85
C VAL A 58 -2.36 6.75 -8.90
N LEU A 59 -3.56 7.25 -9.16
CA LEU A 59 -4.35 8.00 -8.20
C LEU A 59 -5.26 7.04 -7.41
N TYR A 60 -4.91 6.82 -6.14
CA TYR A 60 -5.78 6.06 -5.25
C TYR A 60 -6.96 6.92 -4.78
N THR A 61 -8.16 6.36 -4.84
CA THR A 61 -9.34 6.94 -4.21
C THR A 61 -9.58 6.27 -2.87
N GLY A 62 -9.51 7.05 -1.79
CA GLY A 62 -9.65 6.56 -0.42
C GLY A 62 -11.07 6.16 -0.07
N THR A 63 -11.21 5.54 1.10
CA THR A 63 -12.47 5.01 1.63
C THR A 63 -13.33 6.08 2.30
N GLY A 64 -12.73 7.23 2.65
CA GLY A 64 -13.34 8.26 3.50
C GLY A 64 -13.16 8.00 5.00
N ASN A 65 -12.55 6.90 5.37
CA ASN A 65 -12.07 6.63 6.74
C ASN A 65 -10.62 7.15 6.86
N LEU A 66 -10.48 8.34 7.46
CA LEU A 66 -9.18 8.99 7.54
C LEU A 66 -8.10 8.11 8.19
N ASN A 67 -8.43 7.40 9.26
CA ASN A 67 -7.46 6.58 9.96
C ASN A 67 -6.90 5.48 9.06
N PHE A 68 -7.79 4.78 8.35
CA PHE A 68 -7.39 3.74 7.41
C PHE A 68 -6.61 4.33 6.23
N ASP A 69 -7.15 5.40 5.61
CA ASP A 69 -6.57 6.01 4.42
C ASP A 69 -5.17 6.62 4.69
N ALA A 70 -4.99 7.25 5.87
CA ALA A 70 -3.68 7.79 6.27
C ALA A 70 -2.64 6.70 6.51
N ARG A 71 -3.02 5.60 7.18
CA ARG A 71 -2.14 4.43 7.37
C ARG A 71 -1.78 3.78 6.04
N ALA A 72 -2.74 3.67 5.13
CA ALA A 72 -2.49 3.16 3.79
C ALA A 72 -1.53 4.06 2.99
N ALA A 73 -1.72 5.40 3.05
CA ALA A 73 -0.80 6.35 2.42
C ALA A 73 0.63 6.21 2.95
N ALA A 74 0.78 6.09 4.28
CA ALA A 74 2.06 5.88 4.94
C ALA A 74 2.71 4.54 4.56
N ALA A 75 1.92 3.47 4.49
CA ALA A 75 2.39 2.13 4.11
C ALA A 75 2.80 2.04 2.63
N LEU A 76 2.09 2.74 1.75
CA LEU A 76 2.40 2.83 0.32
C LEU A 76 3.53 3.83 0.00
N GLY A 77 3.87 4.74 0.95
CA GLY A 77 4.81 5.82 0.70
C GLY A 77 4.29 6.82 -0.35
N VAL A 78 3.01 7.17 -0.29
CA VAL A 78 2.38 8.09 -1.23
C VAL A 78 1.85 9.35 -0.53
N PRO A 79 1.93 10.55 -1.17
CA PRO A 79 1.38 11.75 -0.60
C PRO A 79 -0.16 11.68 -0.53
N LEU A 80 -0.70 12.26 0.54
CA LEU A 80 -2.12 12.28 0.84
C LEU A 80 -2.72 13.66 0.52
N VAL A 81 -3.79 13.68 -0.26
CA VAL A 81 -4.65 14.85 -0.49
C VAL A 81 -5.95 14.65 0.27
N LEU A 82 -6.27 15.61 1.14
CA LEU A 82 -7.50 15.61 1.93
C LEU A 82 -8.50 16.60 1.34
N GLN A 83 -9.71 16.14 1.02
CA GLN A 83 -10.82 17.01 0.64
C GLN A 83 -11.80 17.15 1.81
N THR A 84 -12.11 18.39 2.21
CA THR A 84 -13.00 18.68 3.34
C THR A 84 -14.04 19.73 2.96
N PRO A 85 -15.24 19.76 3.62
CA PRO A 85 -16.26 20.76 3.30
C PRO A 85 -15.84 22.20 3.59
N SER A 86 -15.06 22.42 4.64
CA SER A 86 -14.63 23.75 5.07
C SER A 86 -13.46 23.65 6.06
N GLU A 87 -12.81 24.79 6.29
CA GLU A 87 -11.87 24.87 7.40
C GLU A 87 -12.63 24.81 8.74
N SER A 88 -12.20 23.91 9.62
CA SER A 88 -12.83 23.67 10.92
C SER A 88 -11.84 23.05 11.88
N LEU A 89 -12.19 23.05 13.18
CA LEU A 89 -11.41 22.33 14.19
C LEU A 89 -11.25 20.85 13.81
N SER A 90 -12.29 20.22 13.24
CA SER A 90 -12.20 18.82 12.81
C SER A 90 -11.23 18.63 11.64
N THR A 91 -11.10 19.60 10.73
CA THR A 91 -10.09 19.57 9.67
C THR A 91 -8.67 19.71 10.23
N ALA A 92 -8.48 20.58 11.22
CA ALA A 92 -7.20 20.72 11.91
C ALA A 92 -6.82 19.44 12.66
N LEU A 93 -7.76 18.82 13.38
CA LEU A 93 -7.55 17.53 14.05
C LEU A 93 -7.26 16.40 13.06
N ALA A 94 -7.97 16.33 11.94
CA ALA A 94 -7.74 15.37 10.90
C ALA A 94 -6.32 15.47 10.30
N ARG A 95 -5.81 16.69 10.16
CA ARG A 95 -4.42 16.94 9.72
C ARG A 95 -3.41 16.38 10.72
N VAL A 96 -3.63 16.61 12.01
CA VAL A 96 -2.74 16.10 13.07
C VAL A 96 -2.80 14.58 13.09
N GLU A 97 -4.00 13.99 13.11
CA GLU A 97 -4.20 12.55 13.10
C GLU A 97 -3.50 11.88 11.91
N ALA A 98 -3.69 12.39 10.70
CA ALA A 98 -3.05 11.81 9.52
C ALA A 98 -1.51 11.84 9.60
N ARG A 99 -0.93 12.92 10.15
CA ARG A 99 0.52 13.02 10.35
C ARG A 99 1.02 12.07 11.44
N ASP A 100 0.29 11.96 12.54
CA ASP A 100 0.63 11.05 13.63
C ASP A 100 0.59 9.58 13.18
N LEU A 101 -0.23 9.27 12.17
CA LEU A 101 -0.28 7.97 11.49
C LEU A 101 0.79 7.80 10.40
N GLY A 102 1.66 8.79 10.22
CA GLY A 102 2.79 8.74 9.29
C GLY A 102 2.49 9.21 7.87
N ALA A 103 1.29 9.74 7.58
CA ALA A 103 0.96 10.21 6.24
C ALA A 103 1.61 11.57 5.92
N SER A 104 2.20 11.69 4.74
CA SER A 104 2.69 12.96 4.17
C SER A 104 1.56 13.69 3.48
N ILE A 105 1.03 14.75 4.11
CA ILE A 105 -0.09 15.53 3.55
C ILE A 105 0.43 16.52 2.53
N ALA A 106 0.08 16.33 1.26
CA ALA A 106 0.43 17.23 0.16
C ALA A 106 -0.46 18.47 0.12
N ALA A 107 -1.76 18.28 0.26
CA ALA A 107 -2.72 19.39 0.22
C ALA A 107 -3.99 19.08 1.02
N ILE A 108 -4.67 20.16 1.44
CA ILE A 108 -6.03 20.11 1.96
C ILE A 108 -6.88 21.00 1.08
N ILE A 109 -7.85 20.42 0.39
CA ILE A 109 -8.79 21.10 -0.49
C ILE A 109 -10.08 21.32 0.29
N MET A 110 -10.53 22.56 0.35
CA MET A 110 -11.67 22.97 1.18
C MET A 110 -12.82 23.49 0.32
N GLY A 111 -14.03 23.08 0.67
CA GLY A 111 -15.26 23.55 0.02
C GLY A 111 -15.27 23.24 -1.47
N ASP A 112 -15.48 24.28 -2.28
CA ASP A 112 -15.60 24.21 -3.73
C ASP A 112 -14.26 24.47 -4.47
N GLN A 113 -13.13 24.42 -3.76
CA GLN A 113 -11.84 24.51 -4.41
C GLN A 113 -11.64 23.27 -5.32
N PRO A 114 -11.18 23.46 -6.57
CA PRO A 114 -10.97 22.35 -7.47
C PRO A 114 -9.82 21.46 -6.98
N LEU A 115 -9.96 20.15 -7.14
CA LEU A 115 -8.91 19.19 -6.77
C LEU A 115 -7.60 19.44 -7.53
N THR A 116 -7.68 20.00 -8.74
CA THR A 116 -6.52 20.37 -9.55
C THR A 116 -5.60 21.40 -8.88
N ALA A 117 -6.09 22.16 -7.88
CA ALA A 117 -5.25 23.03 -7.06
C ALA A 117 -4.17 22.27 -6.27
N ALA A 118 -4.36 20.95 -6.06
CA ALA A 118 -3.41 20.09 -5.37
C ALA A 118 -2.35 19.45 -6.29
N VAL A 119 -2.42 19.63 -7.60
CA VAL A 119 -1.53 18.94 -8.57
C VAL A 119 -0.06 19.17 -8.26
N THR A 120 0.36 20.43 -8.19
CA THR A 120 1.76 20.78 -7.92
C THR A 120 2.22 20.27 -6.56
N ALA A 121 1.42 20.50 -5.50
CA ALA A 121 1.76 20.04 -4.17
C ALA A 121 1.86 18.50 -4.10
N SER A 122 0.99 17.78 -4.80
CA SER A 122 1.03 16.31 -4.86
C SER A 122 2.29 15.79 -5.55
N GLN A 123 2.80 16.50 -6.54
CA GLN A 123 4.03 16.12 -7.25
C GLN A 123 5.32 16.51 -6.52
N GLU A 124 5.27 17.55 -5.69
CA GLU A 124 6.42 18.07 -4.97
C GLU A 124 6.56 17.54 -3.54
N THR A 125 5.50 16.98 -2.97
CA THR A 125 5.54 16.46 -1.59
C THR A 125 6.21 15.09 -1.56
N PRO A 126 7.37 14.96 -0.89
CA PRO A 126 7.98 13.66 -0.70
C PRO A 126 7.15 12.83 0.27
N ALA A 127 7.02 11.56 -0.01
CA ALA A 127 6.42 10.61 0.90
C ALA A 127 7.31 9.37 0.98
N GLU A 128 7.57 8.94 2.21
CA GLU A 128 8.39 7.77 2.49
C GLU A 128 7.52 6.65 3.05
N VAL A 129 7.91 5.42 2.76
CA VAL A 129 7.24 4.24 3.31
C VAL A 129 7.50 4.16 4.81
N VAL A 130 6.44 4.16 5.61
CA VAL A 130 6.54 3.91 7.05
C VAL A 130 6.58 2.41 7.28
N MET A 131 7.70 1.91 7.79
CA MET A 131 7.91 0.48 8.04
C MET A 131 7.04 0.01 9.21
N THR A 132 5.97 -0.70 8.91
CA THR A 132 5.09 -1.39 9.86
C THR A 132 5.26 -2.91 9.72
N ALA A 133 4.62 -3.69 10.60
CA ALA A 133 4.63 -5.14 10.47
C ALA A 133 4.06 -5.60 9.12
N ASP A 134 2.92 -5.01 8.68
CA ASP A 134 2.31 -5.33 7.39
C ASP A 134 3.23 -5.00 6.21
N VAL A 135 3.90 -3.84 6.25
CA VAL A 135 4.85 -3.41 5.21
C VAL A 135 6.06 -4.33 5.16
N PHE A 136 6.60 -4.68 6.33
CA PHE A 136 7.75 -5.60 6.41
C PHE A 136 7.39 -6.99 5.89
N GLU A 137 6.23 -7.53 6.27
CA GLU A 137 5.76 -8.83 5.81
C GLU A 137 5.54 -8.83 4.29
N ASN A 138 4.87 -7.81 3.75
CA ASN A 138 4.68 -7.69 2.31
C ASN A 138 6.01 -7.57 1.56
N TRP A 139 6.97 -6.80 2.07
CA TRP A 139 8.32 -6.71 1.52
C TRP A 139 9.03 -8.07 1.55
N LEU A 140 8.96 -8.78 2.69
CA LEU A 140 9.59 -10.10 2.86
C LEU A 140 9.01 -11.11 1.88
N LEU A 141 7.67 -11.17 1.74
CA LEU A 141 7.00 -12.02 0.77
C LEU A 141 7.38 -11.67 -0.67
N GLY A 142 7.45 -10.38 -0.99
CA GLY A 142 7.90 -9.91 -2.30
C GLY A 142 9.33 -10.34 -2.62
N MET A 143 10.23 -10.30 -1.64
CA MET A 143 11.60 -10.79 -1.77
C MET A 143 11.65 -12.31 -1.96
N ALA A 144 10.86 -13.06 -1.19
CA ALA A 144 10.76 -14.52 -1.31
C ALA A 144 10.26 -14.93 -2.71
N LYS A 145 9.19 -14.30 -3.20
CA LYS A 145 8.65 -14.53 -4.56
C LYS A 145 9.67 -14.24 -5.66
N LYS A 146 10.45 -13.18 -5.50
CA LYS A 146 11.46 -12.79 -6.47
C LYS A 146 12.63 -13.77 -6.55
N HIS A 147 13.02 -14.36 -5.43
CA HIS A 147 14.18 -15.25 -5.35
C HIS A 147 13.83 -16.72 -5.44
N ARG A 148 12.58 -17.11 -5.27
CA ARG A 148 12.06 -18.49 -5.36
C ARG A 148 13.02 -19.53 -4.74
N ALA A 149 13.39 -19.30 -3.49
CA ALA A 149 14.32 -20.16 -2.79
C ALA A 149 13.69 -21.52 -2.44
N HIS A 150 14.51 -22.58 -2.44
CA HIS A 150 14.10 -23.87 -1.90
C HIS A 150 14.34 -23.90 -0.39
N ILE A 151 13.33 -24.21 0.42
CA ILE A 151 13.43 -24.32 1.89
C ILE A 151 13.41 -25.82 2.26
N VAL A 152 14.34 -26.29 3.09
CA VAL A 152 14.29 -27.64 3.67
C VAL A 152 13.65 -27.55 5.06
N LEU A 153 12.55 -28.22 5.25
CA LEU A 153 11.86 -28.31 6.53
C LEU A 153 12.25 -29.65 7.18
N PRO A 154 13.17 -29.65 8.18
CA PRO A 154 13.72 -30.88 8.74
C PRO A 154 12.71 -31.64 9.61
N GLU A 155 11.63 -31.01 10.05
CA GLU A 155 10.60 -31.57 10.93
C GLU A 155 9.25 -31.62 10.21
N GLY A 156 9.15 -32.49 9.21
CA GLY A 156 7.96 -32.60 8.34
C GLY A 156 6.68 -33.09 9.06
N ASP A 157 6.77 -33.54 10.31
CA ASP A 157 5.64 -34.03 11.12
C ASP A 157 5.10 -32.98 12.09
N ASP A 158 5.71 -31.76 12.19
CA ASP A 158 5.21 -30.67 13.05
C ASP A 158 4.12 -29.88 12.33
N ASP A 159 2.90 -29.88 12.88
CA ASP A 159 1.73 -29.18 12.33
C ASP A 159 1.97 -27.67 12.08
N ARG A 160 2.82 -27.03 12.88
CA ARG A 160 3.16 -25.61 12.72
C ARG A 160 4.02 -25.40 11.47
N ILE A 161 4.95 -26.32 11.21
CA ILE A 161 5.81 -26.30 10.03
C ILE A 161 4.99 -26.60 8.78
N LEU A 162 4.10 -27.58 8.84
CA LEU A 162 3.18 -27.90 7.73
C LEU A 162 2.25 -26.70 7.43
N THR A 163 1.74 -26.03 8.45
CA THR A 163 0.93 -24.82 8.28
C THR A 163 1.74 -23.70 7.63
N ALA A 164 2.96 -23.45 8.09
CA ALA A 164 3.84 -22.41 7.52
C ALA A 164 4.21 -22.73 6.06
N ALA A 165 4.50 -24.00 5.75
CA ALA A 165 4.75 -24.47 4.38
C ALA A 165 3.53 -24.22 3.48
N GLY A 166 2.33 -24.55 3.97
CA GLY A 166 1.08 -24.30 3.26
C GLY A 166 0.85 -22.83 2.93
N ILE A 167 1.14 -21.92 3.87
CA ILE A 167 1.06 -20.48 3.66
C ILE A 167 2.07 -20.02 2.60
N LEU A 168 3.33 -20.46 2.69
CA LEU A 168 4.37 -20.07 1.72
C LEU A 168 4.06 -20.56 0.30
N LEU A 169 3.48 -21.75 0.16
CA LEU A 169 3.03 -22.30 -1.12
C LEU A 169 1.83 -21.52 -1.67
N ALA A 170 0.84 -21.22 -0.82
CA ALA A 170 -0.34 -20.46 -1.21
C ALA A 170 0.00 -19.02 -1.68
N GLU A 171 1.04 -18.43 -1.10
CA GLU A 171 1.55 -17.11 -1.47
C GLU A 171 2.54 -17.15 -2.66
N ASP A 172 2.79 -18.31 -3.30
CA ASP A 172 3.80 -18.48 -4.38
C ASP A 172 5.21 -17.98 -3.97
N ALA A 173 5.50 -18.05 -2.68
CA ALA A 173 6.76 -17.57 -2.10
C ALA A 173 7.92 -18.57 -2.26
N CYS A 174 7.63 -19.81 -2.70
CA CYS A 174 8.62 -20.87 -2.94
C CYS A 174 8.32 -21.60 -4.26
N ALA A 175 9.33 -22.27 -4.81
CA ALA A 175 9.13 -23.17 -5.93
C ALA A 175 8.32 -24.40 -5.49
N GLU A 176 7.44 -24.91 -6.36
CA GLU A 176 6.70 -26.16 -6.10
C GLU A 176 7.66 -27.27 -5.65
N ALA A 177 7.34 -27.91 -4.53
CA ALA A 177 8.01 -29.12 -4.14
C ALA A 177 7.65 -30.19 -5.19
N ASN A 178 8.64 -30.71 -5.89
CA ASN A 178 8.43 -31.82 -6.85
C ASN A 178 7.87 -33.01 -6.08
N GLU A 179 6.70 -33.50 -6.44
CA GLU A 179 6.04 -34.66 -5.80
C GLU A 179 6.90 -35.94 -5.80
N ASP A 180 7.96 -35.99 -6.60
CA ASP A 180 8.89 -37.15 -6.71
C ASP A 180 10.05 -37.14 -5.68
N ALA A 181 10.21 -36.08 -4.87
CA ALA A 181 11.19 -36.05 -3.79
C ALA A 181 10.52 -36.43 -2.46
N ALA A 182 10.39 -37.73 -2.21
CA ALA A 182 10.03 -38.22 -0.88
C ALA A 182 11.12 -37.88 0.15
N PRO A 183 10.77 -37.71 1.37
CA PRO A 183 9.97 -36.79 2.13
C PRO A 183 10.83 -35.65 2.73
N ALA A 184 10.98 -34.60 2.08
CA ALA A 184 11.37 -33.30 2.68
C ALA A 184 11.16 -32.21 1.64
N ALA A 185 10.18 -31.36 1.83
CA ALA A 185 10.04 -30.14 1.05
C ALA A 185 11.29 -29.29 1.27
N ALA A 186 12.15 -29.22 0.25
CA ALA A 186 13.46 -28.59 0.39
C ALA A 186 13.41 -27.14 -0.05
N ILE A 187 13.35 -26.19 0.86
CA ILE A 187 13.38 -24.76 0.63
C ILE A 187 14.67 -24.17 1.21
N ASN A 188 15.41 -23.38 0.48
CA ASN A 188 16.67 -22.79 0.97
C ASN A 188 16.48 -21.33 1.37
N ALA A 189 16.28 -21.05 2.66
CA ALA A 189 16.06 -19.71 3.22
C ALA A 189 17.29 -18.77 3.18
N SER A 190 18.46 -19.27 2.75
CA SER A 190 19.74 -18.54 2.87
C SER A 190 19.84 -17.28 2.00
N ALA A 191 18.99 -17.14 0.97
CA ALA A 191 19.04 -15.99 0.07
C ALA A 191 18.21 -14.78 0.54
N ALA A 192 17.15 -15.01 1.32
CA ALA A 192 16.27 -13.93 1.79
C ALA A 192 16.91 -13.05 2.90
N ILE A 193 17.87 -13.63 3.64
CA ILE A 193 18.51 -12.96 4.80
C ILE A 193 19.58 -11.95 4.38
N LYS A 194 20.03 -11.97 3.12
CA LYS A 194 21.09 -11.05 2.61
C LYS A 194 20.57 -9.80 1.89
N ALA A 195 19.28 -9.62 1.77
CA ALA A 195 18.75 -8.43 1.13
C ALA A 195 18.84 -7.22 2.08
N PRO A 196 19.36 -6.05 1.62
CA PRO A 196 19.37 -4.85 2.44
C PRO A 196 17.94 -4.42 2.75
N LEU A 197 17.69 -4.01 3.99
CA LEU A 197 16.43 -3.40 4.40
C LEU A 197 16.23 -2.12 3.58
N PRO A 198 15.01 -1.82 3.16
CA PRO A 198 14.71 -0.54 2.51
C PRO A 198 15.01 0.59 3.50
N GLY A 199 15.87 1.51 3.06
CA GLY A 199 16.23 2.73 3.81
C GLY A 199 15.16 3.80 3.65
#